data_6495f14c8f00a43a06f312370b7857fa
#
_entry.id   6495f14c8f00a43a06f312370b7857fa
#
_cell.length_a   1.000
_cell.length_b   1.000
_cell.length_c   1.000
_cell.angle_alpha   90.00
_cell.angle_beta   90.00
_cell.angle_gamma   90.00
#
_symmetry.space_group_name_H-M   'P 1'
#
loop_
_entity.id
_entity.type
_entity.pdbx_description
1 polymer ?
#
loop_
_entity_poly.entity_id
_entity_poly.type
_entity_poly.pdbx_seq_one_letter_code
_entity_poly.pdbx_strand_id
1 'polypeptide(L)'
;WLNFDLETYEYDLTEAESIFKNNNIKLAAINYASNCLGTINNVKALTEMAHHSETLVFVDAVQYVPHGPTDVQDIGCDFLACSPYKFFGPHQGVLWGKAEMLEKLEAYKVRPAENTAPGKFETGTQLHEGQAGTLGVLEYLEWIGKTMATEFQANFADFSGRRKYLHAAMLAIQDYEETLSKRLISGLQNLPGVDLKGISNQNAFSRRVPTVSFTVKNQNPQEIAQKLAAENIFVWHGHNYALEAVRLMGLEESGGVVRIGPVHYNTLEEIDRTIEVLKTCW
;
A
#
# COMPACT_ATOMS: atom_id res chain seq x y z
N TRP A 1 -18.53 -5.95 6.58
CA TRP A 1 -17.68 -5.42 5.49
C TRP A 1 -18.02 -3.98 5.23
N LEU A 2 -16.98 -3.15 4.97
CA LEU A 2 -17.11 -1.82 4.40
C LEU A 2 -16.68 -1.93 2.94
N ASN A 3 -17.61 -1.62 2.02
CA ASN A 3 -17.33 -1.64 0.60
C ASN A 3 -16.82 -0.28 0.14
N PHE A 4 -16.03 -0.27 -0.94
CA PHE A 4 -15.72 0.98 -1.64
C PHE A 4 -16.80 1.26 -2.70
N ASP A 5 -16.99 2.52 -3.00
CA ASP A 5 -17.89 2.98 -4.06
C ASP A 5 -17.26 2.69 -5.45
N LEU A 6 -18.05 2.18 -6.39
CA LEU A 6 -17.57 1.76 -7.72
C LEU A 6 -17.24 2.91 -8.67
N GLU A 7 -17.69 4.14 -8.37
CA GLU A 7 -17.40 5.32 -9.19
C GLU A 7 -16.15 6.04 -8.68
N THR A 8 -16.03 6.17 -7.35
CA THR A 8 -14.92 6.89 -6.72
C THR A 8 -13.76 5.99 -6.34
N TYR A 9 -14.00 4.69 -6.15
CA TYR A 9 -13.06 3.70 -5.63
C TYR A 9 -12.56 4.00 -4.20
N GLU A 10 -13.32 4.76 -3.43
CA GLU A 10 -13.04 5.13 -2.05
C GLU A 10 -14.08 4.56 -1.09
N TYR A 11 -13.75 4.47 0.19
CA TYR A 11 -14.73 4.12 1.22
C TYR A 11 -15.68 5.29 1.50
N ASP A 12 -16.98 4.99 1.62
CA ASP A 12 -17.94 5.95 2.14
C ASP A 12 -17.76 6.09 3.66
N LEU A 13 -17.24 7.25 4.09
CA LEU A 13 -17.02 7.53 5.50
C LEU A 13 -18.34 7.64 6.30
N THR A 14 -19.46 7.98 5.65
CA THR A 14 -20.79 8.03 6.28
C THR A 14 -21.27 6.61 6.58
N GLU A 15 -21.08 5.69 5.64
CA GLU A 15 -21.36 4.26 5.85
C GLU A 15 -20.48 3.70 6.96
N ALA A 16 -19.16 4.02 6.93
CA ALA A 16 -18.22 3.58 7.95
C ALA A 16 -18.65 4.04 9.36
N GLU A 17 -19.01 5.31 9.52
CA GLU A 17 -19.50 5.86 10.79
C GLU A 17 -20.76 5.14 11.26
N SER A 18 -21.70 4.89 10.35
CA SER A 18 -22.93 4.13 10.66
C SER A 18 -22.63 2.68 11.10
N ILE A 19 -21.68 2.01 10.43
CA ILE A 19 -21.26 0.65 10.78
C ILE A 19 -20.67 0.64 12.20
N PHE A 20 -19.79 1.56 12.55
CA PHE A 20 -19.18 1.62 13.88
C PHE A 20 -20.22 1.93 14.97
N LYS A 21 -21.13 2.85 14.74
CA LYS A 21 -22.17 3.25 15.72
C LYS A 21 -23.21 2.17 15.99
N ASN A 22 -23.58 1.41 14.97
CA ASN A 22 -24.72 0.49 15.05
C ASN A 22 -24.32 -0.96 15.33
N ASN A 23 -23.02 -1.25 15.46
CA ASN A 23 -22.53 -2.63 15.68
C ASN A 23 -21.50 -2.66 16.82
N ASN A 24 -21.52 -3.75 17.58
CA ASN A 24 -20.53 -4.00 18.63
C ASN A 24 -19.27 -4.62 17.99
N ILE A 25 -18.40 -3.77 17.40
CA ILE A 25 -17.18 -4.17 16.73
C ILE A 25 -16.02 -4.12 17.73
N LYS A 26 -15.27 -5.21 17.84
CA LYS A 26 -14.11 -5.29 18.73
C LYS A 26 -12.83 -4.80 18.04
N LEU A 27 -12.70 -5.09 16.75
CA LEU A 27 -11.52 -4.77 15.94
C LEU A 27 -11.94 -4.46 14.51
N ALA A 28 -11.48 -3.34 13.99
CA ALA A 28 -11.56 -3.00 12.57
C ALA A 28 -10.21 -3.25 11.90
N ALA A 29 -10.17 -4.11 10.90
CA ALA A 29 -9.00 -4.33 10.05
C ALA A 29 -9.17 -3.51 8.77
N ILE A 30 -8.27 -2.54 8.55
CA ILE A 30 -8.37 -1.54 7.48
C ILE A 30 -7.07 -1.54 6.68
N ASN A 31 -7.14 -1.68 5.36
CA ASN A 31 -5.96 -1.50 4.53
C ASN A 31 -5.68 0.00 4.29
N TYR A 32 -4.41 0.40 4.38
CA TYR A 32 -4.01 1.78 4.15
C TYR A 32 -4.06 2.15 2.67
N ALA A 33 -3.55 1.26 1.80
CA ALA A 33 -3.68 1.42 0.36
C ALA A 33 -4.09 0.10 -0.29
N SER A 34 -4.95 0.18 -1.30
CA SER A 34 -5.39 -1.00 -2.05
C SER A 34 -4.26 -1.54 -2.92
N ASN A 35 -3.89 -2.80 -2.72
CA ASN A 35 -2.92 -3.51 -3.55
C ASN A 35 -3.44 -3.84 -4.96
N CYS A 36 -4.74 -3.69 -5.20
CA CYS A 36 -5.38 -3.86 -6.50
C CYS A 36 -5.62 -2.52 -7.20
N LEU A 37 -6.23 -1.56 -6.51
CA LEU A 37 -6.72 -0.31 -7.10
C LEU A 37 -5.75 0.86 -6.97
N GLY A 38 -4.82 0.76 -6.02
CA GLY A 38 -3.91 1.85 -5.68
C GLY A 38 -4.52 2.95 -4.81
N THR A 39 -5.81 2.93 -4.52
CA THR A 39 -6.49 3.92 -3.66
C THR A 39 -5.87 3.95 -2.27
N ILE A 40 -5.56 5.15 -1.77
CA ILE A 40 -5.14 5.41 -0.39
C ILE A 40 -6.41 5.71 0.43
N ASN A 41 -6.64 4.93 1.48
CA ASN A 41 -7.77 5.11 2.37
C ASN A 41 -7.44 6.11 3.48
N ASN A 42 -8.44 6.89 3.91
CA ASN A 42 -8.30 7.81 5.03
C ASN A 42 -8.31 7.06 6.37
N VAL A 43 -7.23 6.32 6.63
CA VAL A 43 -7.11 5.48 7.84
C VAL A 43 -7.16 6.28 9.13
N LYS A 44 -6.74 7.55 9.12
CA LYS A 44 -6.83 8.44 10.28
C LYS A 44 -8.28 8.72 10.65
N ALA A 45 -9.10 9.17 9.70
CA ALA A 45 -10.52 9.40 9.94
C ALA A 45 -11.25 8.12 10.34
N LEU A 46 -10.96 6.99 9.70
CA LEU A 46 -11.54 5.69 10.06
C LEU A 46 -11.13 5.27 11.48
N THR A 47 -9.89 5.52 11.88
CA THR A 47 -9.39 5.25 13.24
C THR A 47 -10.12 6.10 14.27
N GLU A 48 -10.27 7.39 14.01
CA GLU A 48 -11.01 8.31 14.89
C GLU A 48 -12.47 7.85 15.08
N MET A 49 -13.16 7.51 13.99
CA MET A 49 -14.54 7.00 14.02
C MET A 49 -14.65 5.68 14.82
N ALA A 50 -13.72 4.74 14.59
CA ALA A 50 -13.68 3.47 15.29
C ALA A 50 -13.47 3.64 16.80
N HIS A 51 -12.54 4.51 17.20
CA HIS A 51 -12.26 4.79 18.60
C HIS A 51 -13.42 5.46 19.33
N HIS A 52 -14.20 6.31 18.65
CA HIS A 52 -15.43 6.85 19.24
C HIS A 52 -16.48 5.77 19.59
N SER A 53 -16.35 4.60 19.00
CA SER A 53 -17.21 3.43 19.26
C SER A 53 -16.48 2.32 20.01
N GLU A 54 -15.38 2.64 20.72
CA GLU A 54 -14.55 1.70 21.48
C GLU A 54 -14.02 0.50 20.65
N THR A 55 -13.90 0.67 19.34
CA THR A 55 -13.37 -0.33 18.40
C THR A 55 -11.88 -0.15 18.23
N LEU A 56 -11.08 -1.19 18.43
CA LEU A 56 -9.65 -1.19 18.12
C LEU A 56 -9.41 -1.18 16.61
N VAL A 57 -8.27 -0.61 16.18
CA VAL A 57 -7.94 -0.50 14.76
C VAL A 57 -6.60 -1.17 14.44
N PHE A 58 -6.65 -2.10 13.50
CA PHE A 58 -5.48 -2.73 12.87
C PHE A 58 -5.35 -2.21 11.44
N VAL A 59 -4.26 -1.52 11.14
CA VAL A 59 -3.96 -1.01 9.79
C VAL A 59 -3.03 -1.97 9.06
N ASP A 60 -3.47 -2.49 7.93
CA ASP A 60 -2.60 -3.14 6.96
C ASP A 60 -1.96 -2.07 6.06
N ALA A 61 -0.71 -1.75 6.34
CA ALA A 61 0.05 -0.74 5.60
C ALA A 61 1.03 -1.36 4.59
N VAL A 62 0.93 -2.67 4.31
CA VAL A 62 1.85 -3.41 3.43
C VAL A 62 1.99 -2.75 2.06
N GLN A 63 0.89 -2.24 1.49
CA GLN A 63 0.91 -1.59 0.18
C GLN A 63 1.21 -0.09 0.25
N TYR A 64 1.07 0.56 1.41
CA TYR A 64 1.29 2.00 1.54
C TYR A 64 2.74 2.37 1.92
N VAL A 65 3.35 1.64 2.86
CA VAL A 65 4.70 1.94 3.39
C VAL A 65 5.77 2.12 2.31
N PRO A 66 5.79 1.37 1.19
CA PRO A 66 6.75 1.61 0.12
C PRO A 66 6.59 2.94 -0.62
N HIS A 67 5.44 3.60 -0.52
CA HIS A 67 5.01 4.68 -1.41
C HIS A 67 4.76 6.02 -0.71
N GLY A 68 4.85 6.09 0.61
CA GLY A 68 4.59 7.33 1.34
C GLY A 68 5.03 7.30 2.80
N PRO A 69 5.18 8.49 3.41
CA PRO A 69 5.55 8.59 4.82
C PRO A 69 4.46 7.99 5.71
N THR A 70 4.87 7.16 6.66
CA THR A 70 3.96 6.49 7.60
C THR A 70 4.29 6.92 9.02
N ASP A 71 3.32 7.51 9.71
CA ASP A 71 3.44 7.91 11.12
C ASP A 71 2.29 7.31 11.94
N VAL A 72 2.58 6.30 12.73
CA VAL A 72 1.60 5.60 13.56
C VAL A 72 1.01 6.49 14.65
N GLN A 73 1.73 7.53 15.08
CA GLN A 73 1.23 8.48 16.08
C GLN A 73 0.20 9.43 15.46
N ASP A 74 0.42 9.88 14.23
CA ASP A 74 -0.55 10.71 13.49
C ASP A 74 -1.79 9.91 13.10
N ILE A 75 -1.62 8.66 12.64
CA ILE A 75 -2.74 7.76 12.31
C ILE A 75 -3.56 7.43 13.55
N GLY A 76 -2.91 7.25 14.70
CA GLY A 76 -3.54 6.92 15.98
C GLY A 76 -4.00 5.46 16.12
N CYS A 77 -3.73 4.58 15.16
CA CYS A 77 -4.15 3.17 15.18
C CYS A 77 -3.56 2.41 16.37
N ASP A 78 -4.13 1.24 16.67
CA ASP A 78 -3.67 0.39 17.77
C ASP A 78 -2.63 -0.62 17.32
N PHE A 79 -2.72 -1.06 16.06
CA PHE A 79 -1.78 -1.96 15.41
C PHE A 79 -1.54 -1.53 13.96
N LEU A 80 -0.32 -1.75 13.46
CA LEU A 80 0.01 -1.54 12.06
C LEU A 80 0.97 -2.64 11.59
N ALA A 81 0.63 -3.27 10.45
CA ALA A 81 1.49 -4.27 9.82
C ALA A 81 2.09 -3.74 8.52
N CYS A 82 3.37 -4.07 8.30
CA CYS A 82 4.04 -3.85 7.03
C CYS A 82 5.02 -4.99 6.72
N SER A 83 5.53 -5.02 5.49
CA SER A 83 6.41 -6.09 5.03
C SER A 83 7.64 -5.51 4.34
N PRO A 84 8.85 -5.69 4.89
CA PRO A 84 10.10 -5.19 4.31
C PRO A 84 10.29 -5.53 2.83
N TYR A 85 9.89 -6.74 2.38
CA TYR A 85 10.02 -7.10 0.97
C TYR A 85 9.21 -6.22 0.00
N LYS A 86 8.20 -5.48 0.51
CA LYS A 86 7.44 -4.52 -0.31
C LYS A 86 8.16 -3.17 -0.42
N PHE A 87 8.98 -2.83 0.57
CA PHE A 87 9.81 -1.62 0.55
C PHE A 87 11.31 -1.94 0.44
N PHE A 88 11.62 -2.85 -0.52
CA PHE A 88 12.97 -3.16 -1.04
C PHE A 88 13.86 -4.00 -0.11
N GLY A 89 13.27 -4.67 0.87
CA GLY A 89 13.96 -5.49 1.86
C GLY A 89 13.71 -7.00 1.71
N PRO A 90 14.13 -7.79 2.71
CA PRO A 90 13.93 -9.23 2.73
C PRO A 90 12.49 -9.64 3.03
N HIS A 91 12.17 -10.92 2.81
CA HIS A 91 10.89 -11.51 3.21
C HIS A 91 10.78 -11.57 4.73
N GLN A 92 10.20 -10.54 5.30
CA GLN A 92 9.95 -10.38 6.73
C GLN A 92 8.65 -9.62 6.94
N GLY A 93 7.97 -9.86 8.07
CA GLY A 93 6.84 -9.07 8.56
C GLY A 93 7.26 -8.20 9.71
N VAL A 94 6.67 -7.02 9.81
CA VAL A 94 6.79 -6.12 10.96
C VAL A 94 5.39 -5.79 11.44
N LEU A 95 5.14 -6.00 12.74
CA LEU A 95 3.93 -5.57 13.42
C LEU A 95 4.31 -4.53 14.47
N TRP A 96 3.77 -3.34 14.32
CA TRP A 96 3.78 -2.33 15.36
C TRP A 96 2.48 -2.41 16.17
N GLY A 97 2.55 -2.19 17.47
CA GLY A 97 1.39 -2.08 18.34
C GLY A 97 1.63 -1.11 19.47
N LYS A 98 0.58 -0.43 19.95
CA LYS A 98 0.66 0.39 21.18
C LYS A 98 1.15 -0.46 22.34
N ALA A 99 2.16 0.03 23.08
CA ALA A 99 2.78 -0.73 24.17
C ALA A 99 1.75 -1.24 25.19
N GLU A 100 0.81 -0.39 25.59
CA GLU A 100 -0.26 -0.72 26.52
C GLU A 100 -1.19 -1.84 26.03
N MET A 101 -1.40 -1.94 24.71
CA MET A 101 -2.19 -3.01 24.11
C MET A 101 -1.38 -4.30 24.06
N LEU A 102 -0.12 -4.22 23.66
CA LEU A 102 0.77 -5.39 23.64
C LEU A 102 0.95 -5.97 25.05
N GLU A 103 1.04 -5.14 26.09
CA GLU A 103 1.14 -5.62 27.47
C GLU A 103 -0.14 -6.35 27.94
N LYS A 104 -1.32 -5.87 27.57
CA LYS A 104 -2.62 -6.48 27.94
C LYS A 104 -2.93 -7.78 27.22
N LEU A 105 -2.45 -7.95 25.97
CA LEU A 105 -2.75 -9.14 25.19
C LEU A 105 -2.09 -10.37 25.75
N GLU A 106 -2.84 -11.45 25.88
CA GLU A 106 -2.31 -12.78 26.18
C GLU A 106 -1.62 -13.36 24.94
N ALA A 107 -0.36 -13.79 25.09
CA ALA A 107 0.38 -14.41 24.00
C ALA A 107 0.24 -15.94 24.05
N TYR A 108 -0.14 -16.53 22.93
CA TYR A 108 -0.10 -18.00 22.75
C TYR A 108 1.34 -18.44 22.52
N LYS A 109 2.04 -18.77 23.59
CA LYS A 109 3.48 -19.06 23.57
C LYS A 109 3.84 -20.25 24.42
N VAL A 110 5.04 -20.80 24.21
CA VAL A 110 5.61 -21.83 25.06
C VAL A 110 6.03 -21.26 26.41
N ARG A 111 5.97 -22.08 27.47
CA ARG A 111 6.23 -21.65 28.85
C ARG A 111 7.58 -20.96 29.07
N PRO A 112 8.70 -21.38 28.44
CA PRO A 112 10.00 -20.74 28.65
C PRO A 112 10.17 -19.40 27.91
N ALA A 113 9.23 -19.00 27.01
CA ALA A 113 9.31 -17.71 26.33
C ALA A 113 9.04 -16.56 27.32
N GLU A 114 9.59 -15.38 27.02
CA GLU A 114 9.43 -14.17 27.82
C GLU A 114 7.96 -13.81 28.06
N ASN A 115 7.70 -13.08 29.14
CA ASN A 115 6.34 -12.62 29.49
C ASN A 115 6.09 -11.16 29.10
N THR A 116 7.13 -10.43 28.70
CA THR A 116 7.06 -9.01 28.31
C THR A 116 7.11 -8.86 26.80
N ALA A 117 6.47 -7.82 26.27
CA ALA A 117 6.60 -7.46 24.86
C ALA A 117 7.99 -6.86 24.57
N PRO A 118 8.59 -7.07 23.39
CA PRO A 118 8.07 -7.85 22.27
C PRO A 118 8.26 -9.37 22.41
N GLY A 119 9.16 -9.85 23.30
CA GLY A 119 9.62 -11.23 23.39
C GLY A 119 8.50 -12.25 23.61
N LYS A 120 7.38 -11.88 24.26
CA LYS A 120 6.24 -12.79 24.43
C LYS A 120 5.52 -13.12 23.12
N PHE A 121 5.70 -12.32 22.07
CA PHE A 121 5.13 -12.55 20.73
C PHE A 121 6.17 -13.06 19.72
N GLU A 122 7.46 -12.89 20.02
CA GLU A 122 8.59 -13.27 19.16
C GLU A 122 9.32 -14.47 19.78
N THR A 123 8.75 -15.67 19.64
CA THR A 123 9.29 -16.88 20.27
C THR A 123 10.26 -17.61 19.35
N GLY A 124 11.29 -18.24 19.95
CA GLY A 124 12.31 -18.99 19.24
C GLY A 124 13.45 -18.13 18.68
N THR A 125 14.31 -18.72 17.87
CA THR A 125 15.44 -18.03 17.26
C THR A 125 14.94 -17.09 16.16
N GLN A 126 15.36 -15.85 16.23
CA GLN A 126 14.97 -14.81 15.29
C GLN A 126 15.69 -14.97 13.93
N LEU A 127 15.08 -14.45 12.87
CA LEU A 127 15.66 -14.38 11.52
C LEU A 127 16.65 -13.21 11.46
N HIS A 128 17.87 -13.39 11.99
CA HIS A 128 18.86 -12.31 12.15
C HIS A 128 19.28 -11.70 10.81
N GLU A 129 19.49 -12.51 9.78
CA GLU A 129 19.80 -12.06 8.42
C GLU A 129 18.67 -11.20 7.83
N GLY A 130 17.42 -11.56 8.09
CA GLY A 130 16.26 -10.74 7.69
C GLY A 130 16.20 -9.40 8.42
N GLN A 131 16.51 -9.37 9.72
CA GLN A 131 16.59 -8.14 10.50
C GLN A 131 17.72 -7.24 10.00
N ALA A 132 18.90 -7.80 9.72
CA ALA A 132 20.03 -7.07 9.14
C ALA A 132 19.70 -6.50 7.76
N GLY A 133 19.03 -7.28 6.90
CA GLY A 133 18.57 -6.82 5.59
C GLY A 133 17.53 -5.70 5.69
N THR A 134 16.61 -5.77 6.67
CA THR A 134 15.65 -4.69 6.95
C THR A 134 16.36 -3.41 7.41
N LEU A 135 17.39 -3.52 8.25
CA LEU A 135 18.22 -2.37 8.63
C LEU A 135 18.90 -1.74 7.39
N GLY A 136 19.43 -2.56 6.47
CA GLY A 136 20.02 -2.08 5.22
C GLY A 136 19.06 -1.26 4.37
N VAL A 137 17.76 -1.64 4.33
CA VAL A 137 16.73 -0.82 3.66
C VAL A 137 16.54 0.52 4.34
N LEU A 138 16.48 0.55 5.66
CA LEU A 138 16.36 1.82 6.40
C LEU A 138 17.58 2.72 6.17
N GLU A 139 18.78 2.16 6.02
CA GLU A 139 19.99 2.90 5.65
C GLU A 139 19.92 3.44 4.22
N TYR A 140 19.41 2.65 3.28
CA TYR A 140 19.17 3.10 1.91
C TYR A 140 18.18 4.28 1.85
N LEU A 141 17.03 4.17 2.52
CA LEU A 141 16.05 5.25 2.57
C LEU A 141 16.61 6.50 3.29
N GLU A 142 17.37 6.30 4.37
CA GLU A 142 18.05 7.39 5.07
C GLU A 142 19.06 8.10 4.13
N TRP A 143 19.79 7.33 3.32
CA TRP A 143 20.71 7.88 2.32
C TRP A 143 19.94 8.72 1.27
N ILE A 144 18.82 8.24 0.73
CA ILE A 144 17.94 9.04 -0.16
C ILE A 144 17.56 10.36 0.53
N GLY A 145 17.09 10.28 1.78
CA GLY A 145 16.66 11.47 2.53
C GLY A 145 17.74 12.50 2.78
N LYS A 146 18.99 12.04 2.91
CA LYS A 146 20.17 12.91 3.11
C LYS A 146 20.72 13.53 1.83
N THR A 147 20.61 12.82 0.70
CA THR A 147 21.35 13.18 -0.52
C THR A 147 20.45 13.60 -1.68
N MET A 148 19.29 12.97 -1.84
CA MET A 148 18.40 13.16 -3.00
C MET A 148 17.08 13.86 -2.66
N ALA A 149 16.72 13.94 -1.38
CA ALA A 149 15.45 14.52 -0.90
C ALA A 149 15.68 15.71 0.05
N THR A 150 16.72 16.51 -0.19
CA THR A 150 17.10 17.63 0.70
C THR A 150 16.04 18.73 0.77
N GLU A 151 15.36 19.01 -0.34
CA GLU A 151 14.27 19.98 -0.42
C GLU A 151 13.05 19.55 0.41
N PHE A 152 12.81 18.27 0.56
CA PHE A 152 11.70 17.74 1.35
C PHE A 152 11.96 17.75 2.86
N GLN A 153 13.20 17.95 3.31
CA GLN A 153 13.55 17.95 4.74
C GLN A 153 12.88 19.08 5.52
N ALA A 154 12.55 20.19 4.85
CA ALA A 154 11.86 21.33 5.46
C ALA A 154 10.43 20.97 5.94
N ASN A 155 9.77 20.02 5.26
CA ASN A 155 8.42 19.54 5.63
C ASN A 155 8.41 18.81 6.99
N PHE A 156 9.58 18.39 7.46
CA PHE A 156 9.77 17.60 8.69
C PHE A 156 10.74 18.28 9.66
N ALA A 157 10.60 19.61 9.81
CA ALA A 157 11.48 20.43 10.65
C ALA A 157 11.43 20.02 12.14
N ASP A 158 10.26 19.53 12.60
CA ASP A 158 10.05 19.08 13.97
C ASP A 158 10.66 17.68 14.25
N PHE A 159 11.08 16.97 13.21
CA PHE A 159 11.75 15.68 13.36
C PHE A 159 13.27 15.86 13.32
N SER A 160 13.99 14.96 14.00
CA SER A 160 15.46 14.94 14.01
C SER A 160 16.02 13.57 13.63
N GLY A 161 17.31 13.54 13.30
CA GLY A 161 18.07 12.32 13.01
C GLY A 161 17.45 11.49 11.89
N ARG A 162 17.52 10.15 12.01
CA ARG A 162 17.04 9.20 11.02
C ARG A 162 15.57 9.41 10.67
N ARG A 163 14.70 9.69 11.65
CA ARG A 163 13.27 9.91 11.42
C ARG A 163 13.01 11.00 10.39
N LYS A 164 13.70 12.15 10.49
CA LYS A 164 13.59 13.25 9.54
C LYS A 164 13.95 12.81 8.11
N TYR A 165 15.07 12.11 7.97
CA TYR A 165 15.55 11.67 6.65
C TYR A 165 14.64 10.60 6.03
N LEU A 166 14.14 9.66 6.80
CA LEU A 166 13.20 8.64 6.31
C LEU A 166 11.90 9.30 5.81
N HIS A 167 11.33 10.25 6.56
CA HIS A 167 10.13 10.95 6.12
C HIS A 167 10.37 11.78 4.85
N ALA A 168 11.51 12.49 4.76
CA ALA A 168 11.88 13.25 3.56
C ALA A 168 12.06 12.33 2.35
N ALA A 169 12.74 11.19 2.52
CA ALA A 169 12.90 10.19 1.46
C ALA A 169 11.55 9.68 0.96
N MET A 170 10.67 9.29 1.88
CA MET A 170 9.36 8.75 1.50
C MET A 170 8.46 9.78 0.83
N LEU A 171 8.55 11.06 1.22
CA LEU A 171 7.81 12.13 0.54
C LEU A 171 8.36 12.38 -0.87
N ALA A 172 9.67 12.36 -1.05
CA ALA A 172 10.31 12.49 -2.37
C ALA A 172 9.96 11.30 -3.29
N ILE A 173 9.95 10.08 -2.75
CA ILE A 173 9.52 8.88 -3.48
C ILE A 173 8.06 9.03 -3.92
N GLN A 174 7.18 9.43 -3.03
CA GLN A 174 5.76 9.64 -3.31
C GLN A 174 5.55 10.66 -4.45
N ASP A 175 6.24 11.80 -4.40
CA ASP A 175 6.16 12.85 -5.43
C ASP A 175 6.63 12.35 -6.80
N TYR A 176 7.75 11.65 -6.84
CA TYR A 176 8.27 11.06 -8.07
C TYR A 176 7.34 9.97 -8.63
N GLU A 177 6.86 9.06 -7.79
CA GLU A 177 5.94 7.99 -8.19
C GLU A 177 4.57 8.55 -8.65
N GLU A 178 4.13 9.69 -8.12
CA GLU A 178 2.96 10.40 -8.64
C GLU A 178 3.19 10.83 -10.10
N THR A 179 4.39 11.29 -10.43
CA THR A 179 4.78 11.65 -11.81
C THR A 179 4.72 10.42 -12.75
N LEU A 180 5.24 9.26 -12.33
CA LEU A 180 5.14 8.00 -13.06
C LEU A 180 3.69 7.57 -13.25
N SER A 181 2.88 7.67 -12.20
CA SER A 181 1.46 7.32 -12.23
C SER A 181 0.67 8.19 -13.18
N LYS A 182 0.90 9.49 -13.18
CA LYS A 182 0.28 10.45 -14.11
C LYS A 182 0.57 10.07 -15.56
N ARG A 183 1.83 9.75 -15.87
CA ARG A 183 2.25 9.35 -17.20
C ARG A 183 1.60 8.04 -17.63
N LEU A 184 1.61 7.03 -16.76
CA LEU A 184 1.02 5.71 -17.03
C LEU A 184 -0.49 5.81 -17.26
N ILE A 185 -1.23 6.46 -16.35
CA ILE A 185 -2.69 6.61 -16.43
C ILE A 185 -3.08 7.38 -17.70
N SER A 186 -2.41 8.50 -17.99
CA SER A 186 -2.65 9.27 -19.20
C SER A 186 -2.40 8.44 -20.46
N GLY A 187 -1.35 7.64 -20.48
CA GLY A 187 -1.07 6.71 -21.59
C GLY A 187 -2.18 5.67 -21.76
N LEU A 188 -2.59 5.02 -20.67
CA LEU A 188 -3.64 3.99 -20.69
C LEU A 188 -5.00 4.56 -21.11
N GLN A 189 -5.37 5.77 -20.67
CA GLN A 189 -6.62 6.42 -21.06
C GLN A 189 -6.75 6.67 -22.56
N ASN A 190 -5.63 6.78 -23.27
CA ASN A 190 -5.60 6.98 -24.72
C ASN A 190 -5.63 5.67 -25.52
N LEU A 191 -5.59 4.50 -24.86
CA LEU A 191 -5.65 3.20 -25.54
C LEU A 191 -7.11 2.75 -25.75
N PRO A 192 -7.48 2.25 -26.94
CA PRO A 192 -8.84 1.84 -27.21
C PRO A 192 -9.25 0.63 -26.34
N GLY A 193 -10.44 0.69 -25.78
CA GLY A 193 -11.01 -0.42 -25.01
C GLY A 193 -10.47 -0.59 -23.58
N VAL A 194 -9.52 0.23 -23.16
CA VAL A 194 -9.02 0.24 -21.79
C VAL A 194 -10.06 0.85 -20.85
N ASP A 195 -10.28 0.18 -19.71
CA ASP A 195 -11.11 0.64 -18.60
C ASP A 195 -10.28 0.59 -17.32
N LEU A 196 -9.91 1.77 -16.80
CA LEU A 196 -9.10 1.92 -15.61
C LEU A 196 -9.90 1.57 -14.35
N LYS A 197 -9.28 0.86 -13.44
CA LYS A 197 -9.84 0.50 -12.13
C LYS A 197 -9.07 1.23 -11.03
N GLY A 198 -9.78 2.01 -10.23
CA GLY A 198 -9.19 2.91 -9.23
C GLY A 198 -9.20 4.38 -9.66
N ILE A 199 -8.73 5.24 -8.79
CA ILE A 199 -8.72 6.69 -9.00
C ILE A 199 -7.90 7.04 -10.25
N SER A 200 -8.53 7.66 -11.25
CA SER A 200 -7.90 8.08 -12.52
C SER A 200 -8.03 9.59 -12.80
N ASN A 201 -8.75 10.33 -11.94
CA ASN A 201 -8.88 11.77 -12.04
C ASN A 201 -7.59 12.46 -11.60
N GLN A 202 -7.03 13.32 -12.45
CA GLN A 202 -5.77 14.03 -12.19
C GLN A 202 -5.76 14.86 -10.90
N ASN A 203 -6.89 15.42 -10.51
CA ASN A 203 -7.02 16.21 -9.27
C ASN A 203 -7.02 15.35 -8.00
N ALA A 204 -7.00 14.03 -8.13
CA ALA A 204 -7.09 13.08 -7.03
C ALA A 204 -5.84 12.17 -6.93
N PHE A 205 -4.77 12.45 -7.67
CA PHE A 205 -3.59 11.59 -7.68
C PHE A 205 -2.86 11.53 -6.34
N SER A 206 -2.95 12.54 -5.50
CA SER A 206 -2.45 12.48 -4.12
C SER A 206 -3.16 11.43 -3.23
N ARG A 207 -4.30 10.89 -3.69
CA ARG A 207 -5.07 9.86 -3.00
C ARG A 207 -4.83 8.44 -3.54
N ARG A 208 -3.70 8.24 -4.23
CA ARG A 208 -3.31 6.92 -4.73
C ARG A 208 -1.82 6.67 -4.63
N VAL A 209 -1.45 5.39 -4.53
CA VAL A 209 -0.09 4.87 -4.78
C VAL A 209 0.08 4.56 -6.27
N PRO A 210 1.32 4.32 -6.77
CA PRO A 210 1.57 4.16 -8.21
C PRO A 210 0.98 2.89 -8.84
N THR A 211 0.38 2.01 -8.06
CA THR A 211 -0.29 0.80 -8.54
C THR A 211 -1.50 1.15 -9.41
N VAL A 212 -1.48 0.74 -10.68
CA VAL A 212 -2.54 1.00 -11.66
C VAL A 212 -3.10 -0.32 -12.18
N SER A 213 -4.41 -0.50 -12.06
CA SER A 213 -5.13 -1.65 -12.59
C SER A 213 -6.08 -1.24 -13.72
N PHE A 214 -6.23 -2.12 -14.69
CA PHE A 214 -7.13 -1.90 -15.81
C PHE A 214 -7.64 -3.23 -16.39
N THR A 215 -8.72 -3.14 -17.14
CA THR A 215 -9.22 -4.18 -18.04
C THR A 215 -9.20 -3.66 -19.46
N VAL A 216 -9.25 -4.57 -20.45
CA VAL A 216 -9.42 -4.22 -21.85
C VAL A 216 -10.63 -4.98 -22.41
N LYS A 217 -11.51 -4.28 -23.09
CA LYS A 217 -12.74 -4.86 -23.61
C LYS A 217 -12.47 -6.10 -24.49
N ASN A 218 -13.10 -7.22 -24.14
CA ASN A 218 -12.97 -8.50 -24.84
C ASN A 218 -11.54 -9.09 -24.86
N GLN A 219 -10.66 -8.68 -23.93
CA GLN A 219 -9.32 -9.23 -23.81
C GLN A 219 -9.16 -9.94 -22.47
N ASN A 220 -8.35 -11.01 -22.47
CA ASN A 220 -8.01 -11.73 -21.24
C ASN A 220 -6.80 -11.06 -20.55
N PRO A 221 -6.88 -10.69 -19.25
CA PRO A 221 -5.77 -10.06 -18.52
C PRO A 221 -4.48 -10.89 -18.54
N GLN A 222 -4.58 -12.22 -18.49
CA GLN A 222 -3.43 -13.12 -18.56
C GLN A 222 -2.70 -13.04 -19.90
N GLU A 223 -3.45 -13.00 -21.02
CA GLU A 223 -2.86 -12.91 -22.35
C GLU A 223 -2.11 -11.58 -22.56
N ILE A 224 -2.67 -10.49 -22.04
CA ILE A 224 -2.00 -9.16 -22.05
C ILE A 224 -0.69 -9.24 -21.24
N ALA A 225 -0.73 -9.80 -20.04
CA ALA A 225 0.46 -9.95 -19.22
C ALA A 225 1.54 -10.82 -19.87
N GLN A 226 1.14 -11.89 -20.57
CA GLN A 226 2.08 -12.75 -21.31
C GLN A 226 2.72 -12.01 -22.50
N LYS A 227 1.97 -11.21 -23.25
CA LYS A 227 2.51 -10.39 -24.35
C LYS A 227 3.50 -9.35 -23.84
N LEU A 228 3.18 -8.67 -22.73
CA LEU A 228 4.12 -7.75 -22.06
C LEU A 228 5.39 -8.46 -21.59
N ALA A 229 5.25 -9.65 -21.01
CA ALA A 229 6.39 -10.45 -20.53
C ALA A 229 7.33 -10.88 -21.69
N ALA A 230 6.79 -11.16 -22.88
CA ALA A 230 7.57 -11.45 -24.07
C ALA A 230 8.46 -10.27 -24.51
N GLU A 231 8.06 -9.06 -24.15
CA GLU A 231 8.80 -7.81 -24.35
C GLU A 231 9.63 -7.39 -23.12
N ASN A 232 9.84 -8.28 -22.17
CA ASN A 232 10.53 -8.03 -20.90
C ASN A 232 9.88 -6.91 -20.03
N ILE A 233 8.55 -6.81 -20.08
CA ILE A 233 7.76 -5.95 -19.21
C ILE A 233 6.95 -6.85 -18.29
N PHE A 234 7.33 -6.89 -17.01
CA PHE A 234 6.72 -7.78 -16.04
C PHE A 234 5.62 -7.08 -15.27
N VAL A 235 4.39 -7.52 -15.48
CA VAL A 235 3.18 -7.03 -14.82
C VAL A 235 2.47 -8.19 -14.13
N TRP A 236 1.51 -7.88 -13.28
CA TRP A 236 0.67 -8.88 -12.65
C TRP A 236 -0.73 -8.91 -13.26
N HIS A 237 -1.42 -10.04 -13.17
CA HIS A 237 -2.82 -10.18 -13.60
C HIS A 237 -3.63 -10.98 -12.60
N GLY A 238 -4.97 -10.93 -12.71
CA GLY A 238 -5.88 -11.69 -11.85
C GLY A 238 -6.49 -10.86 -10.73
N HIS A 239 -6.82 -11.49 -9.63
CA HIS A 239 -7.46 -10.82 -8.47
C HIS A 239 -6.44 -10.21 -7.48
N ASN A 240 -5.14 -10.44 -7.65
CA ASN A 240 -4.06 -9.84 -6.84
C ASN A 240 -4.24 -10.04 -5.31
N TYR A 241 -4.81 -11.15 -4.86
CA TYR A 241 -5.24 -11.39 -3.48
C TYR A 241 -6.31 -10.39 -2.96
N ALA A 242 -6.88 -9.55 -3.83
CA ALA A 242 -7.98 -8.64 -3.52
C ALA A 242 -9.31 -9.21 -4.08
N LEU A 243 -9.63 -10.46 -3.73
CA LEU A 243 -10.74 -11.21 -4.30
C LEU A 243 -12.06 -10.48 -4.17
N GLU A 244 -12.38 -9.94 -2.98
CA GLU A 244 -13.65 -9.25 -2.75
C GLU A 244 -13.75 -7.94 -3.55
N ALA A 245 -12.64 -7.23 -3.75
CA ALA A 245 -12.63 -6.05 -4.62
C ALA A 245 -12.91 -6.42 -6.08
N VAL A 246 -12.31 -7.51 -6.57
CA VAL A 246 -12.53 -8.01 -7.94
C VAL A 246 -13.97 -8.51 -8.13
N ARG A 247 -14.55 -9.16 -7.10
CA ARG A 247 -15.95 -9.59 -7.08
C ARG A 247 -16.91 -8.40 -7.11
N LEU A 248 -16.66 -7.40 -6.27
CA LEU A 248 -17.48 -6.20 -6.21
C LEU A 248 -17.51 -5.47 -7.57
N MET A 249 -16.38 -5.47 -8.30
CA MET A 249 -16.29 -4.93 -9.65
C MET A 249 -16.88 -5.85 -10.75
N GLY A 250 -17.34 -7.06 -10.41
CA GLY A 250 -17.88 -8.05 -11.36
C GLY A 250 -16.83 -8.63 -12.33
N LEU A 251 -15.55 -8.70 -11.92
CA LEU A 251 -14.43 -9.08 -12.77
C LEU A 251 -13.86 -10.48 -12.49
N GLU A 252 -14.42 -11.24 -11.55
CA GLU A 252 -13.89 -12.55 -11.17
C GLU A 252 -13.89 -13.53 -12.35
N GLU A 253 -15.02 -13.66 -13.05
CA GLU A 253 -15.17 -14.58 -14.19
C GLU A 253 -14.38 -14.15 -15.43
N SER A 254 -14.10 -12.85 -15.58
CA SER A 254 -13.32 -12.30 -16.69
C SER A 254 -11.80 -12.42 -16.49
N GLY A 255 -11.35 -13.01 -15.38
CA GLY A 255 -9.92 -13.21 -15.06
C GLY A 255 -9.29 -12.05 -14.30
N GLY A 256 -10.08 -11.13 -13.74
CA GLY A 256 -9.61 -10.02 -12.92
C GLY A 256 -9.10 -8.83 -13.73
N VAL A 257 -7.95 -8.28 -13.34
CA VAL A 257 -7.34 -7.08 -13.94
C VAL A 257 -5.91 -7.33 -14.40
N VAL A 258 -5.38 -6.50 -15.28
CA VAL A 258 -3.94 -6.30 -15.44
C VAL A 258 -3.51 -5.22 -14.45
N ARG A 259 -2.41 -5.45 -13.73
CA ARG A 259 -1.88 -4.51 -12.74
C ARG A 259 -0.43 -4.16 -13.03
N ILE A 260 -0.16 -2.87 -13.15
CA ILE A 260 1.18 -2.29 -13.32
C ILE A 260 1.51 -1.51 -12.04
N GLY A 261 2.72 -1.69 -11.51
CA GLY A 261 3.16 -1.03 -10.29
C GLY A 261 4.58 -0.49 -10.44
N PRO A 262 4.77 0.69 -11.04
CA PRO A 262 6.07 1.33 -11.08
C PRO A 262 6.48 1.79 -9.68
N VAL A 263 7.78 1.90 -9.46
CA VAL A 263 8.38 2.36 -8.22
C VAL A 263 9.47 3.39 -8.52
N HIS A 264 10.01 4.03 -7.49
CA HIS A 264 10.92 5.17 -7.60
C HIS A 264 12.22 4.93 -8.40
N TYR A 265 12.58 3.69 -8.74
CA TYR A 265 13.72 3.40 -9.63
C TYR A 265 13.30 3.12 -11.08
N ASN A 266 12.00 3.15 -11.41
CA ASN A 266 11.54 3.14 -12.79
C ASN A 266 11.65 4.54 -13.40
N THR A 267 11.76 4.60 -14.72
CA THR A 267 11.88 5.85 -15.48
C THR A 267 10.63 6.17 -16.30
N LEU A 268 10.49 7.42 -16.73
CA LEU A 268 9.40 7.82 -17.63
C LEU A 268 9.49 7.12 -18.99
N GLU A 269 10.72 6.84 -19.46
CA GLU A 269 10.98 6.11 -20.71
C GLU A 269 10.49 4.65 -20.61
N GLU A 270 10.62 4.01 -19.44
CA GLU A 270 10.07 2.67 -19.22
C GLU A 270 8.54 2.68 -19.21
N ILE A 271 7.91 3.73 -18.67
CA ILE A 271 6.45 3.93 -18.76
C ILE A 271 6.03 4.12 -20.21
N ASP A 272 6.71 4.98 -20.96
CA ASP A 272 6.40 5.23 -22.38
C ASP A 272 6.55 3.96 -23.21
N ARG A 273 7.63 3.20 -23.01
CA ARG A 273 7.84 1.91 -23.64
C ARG A 273 6.71 0.93 -23.33
N THR A 274 6.26 0.90 -22.09
CA THR A 274 5.14 0.03 -21.67
C THR A 274 3.86 0.39 -22.44
N ILE A 275 3.54 1.68 -22.58
CA ILE A 275 2.39 2.14 -23.35
C ILE A 275 2.52 1.79 -24.84
N GLU A 276 3.72 1.95 -25.42
CA GLU A 276 3.94 1.59 -26.84
C GLU A 276 3.75 0.08 -27.09
N VAL A 277 4.25 -0.78 -26.19
CA VAL A 277 4.03 -2.23 -26.32
C VAL A 277 2.55 -2.57 -26.14
N LEU A 278 1.85 -1.94 -25.19
CA LEU A 278 0.41 -2.18 -25.00
C LEU A 278 -0.42 -1.88 -26.24
N LYS A 279 -0.06 -0.91 -27.08
CA LYS A 279 -0.73 -0.63 -28.37
C LYS A 279 -0.74 -1.83 -29.32
N THR A 280 0.16 -2.77 -29.15
CA THR A 280 0.30 -3.96 -30.01
C THR A 280 -0.32 -5.22 -29.38
N CYS A 281 -0.82 -5.13 -28.13
CA CYS A 281 -1.32 -6.29 -27.42
C CYS A 281 -2.73 -6.74 -27.84
N TRP A 282 -3.53 -5.87 -28.46
CA TRP A 282 -4.88 -6.18 -28.96
C TRP A 282 -5.28 -5.35 -30.18
#